data_67d37a67285a59035834e1c4d0316edc
#
_entry.id   67d37a67285a59035834e1c4d0316edc
#
_cell.length_a   1.000
_cell.length_b   1.000
_cell.length_c   1.000
_cell.angle_alpha   90.00
_cell.angle_beta   90.00
_cell.angle_gamma   90.00
#
_symmetry.space_group_name_H-M   'P 1'
#
loop_
_entity.id
_entity.type
_entity.pdbx_description
1 polymer ?
#
loop_
_entity_poly.entity_id
_entity_poly.type
_entity_poly.pdbx_seq_one_letter_code
_entity_poly.pdbx_strand_id
1 'polypeptide(L)'
;MLRRYAILLLLLLALAGCGTPTPEAVRPPSTLQPSTTELTIVTGQTVFVPAYSHIFYGSNRQTMNMAITLAIHNTDLETPIIITSVRYYDTDGNLVREFVEQPVELGPMATTGFLVPEGDMSGGWGSNFMVEWVAQEAVFEPVVEAVMVNASSGWGASFVSVGRVVSEHRADE
;
A
#
# COMPACT_ATOMS: atom_id res chain seq x y z
N MET A 1 45.92 32.23 -32.27
CA MET A 1 44.61 31.62 -32.51
C MET A 1 44.41 30.28 -31.83
N LEU A 2 45.36 29.36 -31.81
CA LEU A 2 45.26 28.02 -31.18
C LEU A 2 44.85 28.04 -29.70
N ARG A 3 45.33 28.99 -28.91
CA ARG A 3 45.07 29.09 -27.46
C ARG A 3 43.61 29.42 -27.10
N ARG A 4 42.90 30.11 -28.00
CA ARG A 4 41.46 30.45 -27.84
C ARG A 4 40.56 29.26 -28.14
N TYR A 5 40.93 28.39 -29.07
CA TYR A 5 40.19 27.17 -29.38
C TYR A 5 40.36 26.10 -28.31
N ALA A 6 41.54 26.02 -27.67
CA ALA A 6 41.77 25.10 -26.55
C ALA A 6 40.93 25.42 -25.33
N ILE A 7 40.71 26.71 -25.02
CA ILE A 7 39.85 27.13 -23.90
C ILE A 7 38.36 26.87 -24.21
N LEU A 8 37.94 27.08 -25.47
CA LEU A 8 36.56 26.79 -25.88
C LEU A 8 36.25 25.28 -25.86
N LEU A 9 37.23 24.42 -26.22
CA LEU A 9 37.11 22.98 -26.17
C LEU A 9 37.05 22.46 -24.73
N LEU A 10 37.81 23.05 -23.81
CA LEU A 10 37.76 22.70 -22.38
C LEU A 10 36.44 23.12 -21.72
N LEU A 11 35.84 24.25 -22.14
CA LEU A 11 34.52 24.67 -21.64
C LEU A 11 33.39 23.75 -22.14
N LEU A 12 33.48 23.19 -23.35
CA LEU A 12 32.48 22.31 -23.91
C LEU A 12 32.53 20.92 -23.26
N LEU A 13 33.69 20.44 -22.78
CA LEU A 13 33.79 19.18 -22.05
C LEU A 13 33.24 19.26 -20.63
N ALA A 14 33.12 20.43 -20.02
CA ALA A 14 32.61 20.61 -18.67
C ALA A 14 31.06 20.52 -18.57
N LEU A 15 30.34 20.57 -19.70
CA LEU A 15 28.87 20.50 -19.72
C LEU A 15 28.29 19.06 -19.89
N ALA A 16 29.14 18.05 -20.06
CA ALA A 16 28.70 16.68 -20.30
C ALA A 16 28.47 15.87 -18.99
N GLY A 17 28.53 16.50 -17.82
CA GLY A 17 28.59 15.80 -16.52
C GLY A 17 27.31 15.82 -15.66
N CYS A 18 26.17 16.33 -16.12
CA CYS A 18 24.91 16.20 -15.40
C CYS A 18 24.12 15.00 -15.92
N GLY A 19 24.57 13.80 -15.58
CA GLY A 19 23.69 12.64 -15.61
C GLY A 19 22.58 12.85 -14.57
N THR A 20 21.34 13.08 -15.01
CA THR A 20 20.18 13.02 -14.13
C THR A 20 20.15 11.63 -13.52
N PRO A 21 20.12 11.48 -12.18
CA PRO A 21 19.93 10.17 -11.59
C PRO A 21 18.61 9.62 -12.14
N THR A 22 18.68 8.51 -12.84
CA THR A 22 17.48 7.75 -13.23
C THR A 22 16.76 7.42 -11.92
N PRO A 23 15.48 7.77 -11.73
CA PRO A 23 14.75 7.34 -10.55
C PRO A 23 14.85 5.82 -10.47
N GLU A 24 15.41 5.30 -9.40
CA GLU A 24 15.41 3.86 -9.14
C GLU A 24 13.96 3.40 -9.16
N ALA A 25 13.64 2.50 -10.06
CA ALA A 25 12.28 1.97 -10.17
C ALA A 25 11.90 1.39 -8.80
N VAL A 26 10.86 1.94 -8.21
CA VAL A 26 10.30 1.42 -6.96
C VAL A 26 10.10 -0.07 -7.16
N ARG A 27 10.84 -0.88 -6.39
CA ARG A 27 10.72 -2.33 -6.46
C ARG A 27 9.26 -2.67 -6.18
N PRO A 28 8.57 -3.44 -7.05
CA PRO A 28 7.22 -3.88 -6.76
C PRO A 28 7.21 -4.58 -5.40
N PRO A 29 6.13 -4.47 -4.62
CA PRO A 29 6.02 -5.14 -3.34
C PRO A 29 6.37 -6.61 -3.49
N SER A 30 6.99 -7.18 -2.45
CA SER A 30 7.47 -8.57 -2.40
C SER A 30 6.49 -9.50 -3.09
N THR A 31 6.99 -10.31 -4.01
CA THR A 31 6.16 -11.24 -4.79
C THR A 31 5.44 -12.15 -3.79
N LEU A 32 4.16 -11.90 -3.58
CA LEU A 32 3.32 -12.75 -2.76
C LEU A 32 3.30 -14.14 -3.41
N GLN A 33 3.62 -15.16 -2.64
CA GLN A 33 3.64 -16.54 -3.14
C GLN A 33 2.29 -17.19 -2.88
N PRO A 34 1.64 -17.81 -3.86
CA PRO A 34 0.41 -18.56 -3.62
C PRO A 34 0.66 -19.67 -2.60
N SER A 35 -0.14 -19.73 -1.56
CA SER A 35 -0.13 -20.84 -0.62
C SER A 35 -0.92 -22.00 -1.25
N THR A 36 -0.25 -23.13 -1.49
CA THR A 36 -0.86 -24.34 -2.11
C THR A 36 -1.13 -25.44 -1.08
N THR A 37 -0.88 -25.19 0.20
CA THR A 37 -0.99 -26.19 1.26
C THR A 37 -2.40 -26.17 1.88
N GLU A 38 -2.89 -27.33 2.29
CA GLU A 38 -4.08 -27.43 3.14
C GLU A 38 -3.80 -26.71 4.47
N LEU A 39 -4.56 -25.63 4.74
CA LEU A 39 -4.28 -24.74 5.85
C LEU A 39 -4.87 -25.28 7.14
N THR A 40 -4.02 -25.63 8.11
CA THR A 40 -4.46 -25.84 9.50
C THR A 40 -4.41 -24.49 10.20
N ILE A 41 -5.56 -23.82 10.30
CA ILE A 41 -5.65 -22.48 10.90
C ILE A 41 -5.60 -22.60 12.41
N VAL A 42 -4.66 -21.90 13.04
CA VAL A 42 -4.53 -21.76 14.51
C VAL A 42 -5.08 -20.42 14.97
N THR A 43 -4.82 -19.34 14.22
CA THR A 43 -5.29 -18.00 14.52
C THR A 43 -5.52 -17.22 13.24
N GLY A 44 -6.33 -16.17 13.31
CA GLY A 44 -6.59 -15.27 12.21
C GLY A 44 -7.55 -14.16 12.60
N GLN A 45 -7.67 -13.17 11.74
CA GLN A 45 -8.56 -12.03 11.96
C GLN A 45 -9.13 -11.51 10.66
N THR A 46 -10.30 -10.89 10.79
CA THR A 46 -10.84 -9.96 9.80
C THR A 46 -10.66 -8.54 10.31
N VAL A 47 -9.97 -7.71 9.52
CA VAL A 47 -9.60 -6.34 9.88
C VAL A 47 -10.32 -5.36 8.95
N PHE A 48 -11.09 -4.45 9.52
CA PHE A 48 -11.70 -3.31 8.81
C PHE A 48 -10.74 -2.12 8.83
N VAL A 49 -10.44 -1.55 7.67
CA VAL A 49 -9.51 -0.41 7.54
C VAL A 49 -10.24 0.73 6.83
N PRO A 50 -10.59 1.84 7.52
CA PRO A 50 -11.15 3.00 6.86
C PRO A 50 -10.18 3.54 5.80
N ALA A 51 -10.74 3.96 4.66
CA ALA A 51 -9.98 4.57 3.58
C ALA A 51 -10.80 5.68 2.91
N TYR A 52 -10.14 6.57 2.20
CA TYR A 52 -10.79 7.73 1.60
C TYR A 52 -10.17 7.99 0.23
N SER A 53 -10.91 7.71 -0.87
CA SER A 53 -10.43 8.05 -2.21
C SER A 53 -10.50 9.54 -2.50
N HIS A 54 -11.31 10.26 -1.72
CA HIS A 54 -11.28 11.72 -1.62
C HIS A 54 -11.78 12.18 -0.25
N ILE A 55 -11.40 13.37 0.13
CA ILE A 55 -11.90 14.06 1.33
C ILE A 55 -12.54 15.38 0.96
N PHE A 56 -13.47 15.85 1.82
CA PHE A 56 -14.05 17.17 1.67
C PHE A 56 -13.20 18.21 2.38
N TYR A 57 -13.12 19.41 1.78
CA TYR A 57 -12.48 20.55 2.40
C TYR A 57 -13.20 21.85 2.05
N GLY A 58 -12.89 22.92 2.77
CA GLY A 58 -13.49 24.24 2.55
C GLY A 58 -14.99 24.30 2.87
N SER A 59 -15.60 25.47 2.61
CA SER A 59 -16.99 25.76 2.98
C SER A 59 -18.00 25.14 2.00
N ASN A 60 -17.60 24.85 0.78
CA ASN A 60 -18.50 24.44 -0.32
C ASN A 60 -18.35 22.96 -0.70
N ARG A 61 -17.90 22.10 0.23
CA ARG A 61 -17.66 20.67 -0.01
C ARG A 61 -16.78 20.42 -1.24
N GLN A 62 -15.72 21.20 -1.40
CA GLN A 62 -14.70 20.90 -2.39
C GLN A 62 -14.07 19.55 -2.07
N THR A 63 -13.66 18.80 -3.07
CA THR A 63 -13.04 17.49 -2.91
C THR A 63 -11.54 17.55 -3.19
N MET A 64 -10.78 16.80 -2.42
CA MET A 64 -9.38 16.53 -2.64
C MET A 64 -9.20 15.03 -2.83
N ASN A 65 -8.72 14.60 -4.00
CA ASN A 65 -8.49 13.20 -4.29
C ASN A 65 -7.26 12.70 -3.55
N MET A 66 -7.28 11.44 -3.16
CA MET A 66 -6.23 10.81 -2.39
C MET A 66 -5.77 9.53 -3.10
N ALA A 67 -4.47 9.32 -3.21
CA ALA A 67 -3.93 7.99 -3.42
C ALA A 67 -3.98 7.24 -2.09
N ILE A 68 -4.39 5.98 -2.11
CA ILE A 68 -4.48 5.14 -0.92
C ILE A 68 -3.50 3.98 -1.07
N THR A 69 -2.62 3.79 -0.09
CA THR A 69 -1.80 2.58 0.03
C THR A 69 -2.27 1.82 1.25
N LEU A 70 -2.94 0.68 1.06
CA LEU A 70 -3.15 -0.29 2.13
C LEU A 70 -1.82 -1.01 2.37
N ALA A 71 -1.32 -1.00 3.59
CA ALA A 71 -0.12 -1.72 4.00
C ALA A 71 -0.47 -2.81 5.02
N ILE A 72 0.10 -3.99 4.85
CA ILE A 72 -0.01 -5.12 5.76
C ILE A 72 1.41 -5.52 6.17
N HIS A 73 1.72 -5.39 7.45
CA HIS A 73 3.02 -5.69 8.02
C HIS A 73 2.92 -6.94 8.89
N ASN A 74 3.59 -8.02 8.51
CA ASN A 74 3.78 -9.13 9.44
C ASN A 74 4.79 -8.67 10.51
N THR A 75 4.34 -8.61 11.75
CA THR A 75 5.15 -8.14 12.89
C THR A 75 5.84 -9.29 13.62
N ASP A 76 5.55 -10.53 13.25
CA ASP A 76 6.21 -11.69 13.82
C ASP A 76 7.63 -11.83 13.29
N LEU A 77 8.56 -12.22 14.16
CA LEU A 77 9.99 -12.30 13.85
C LEU A 77 10.38 -13.60 13.15
N GLU A 78 9.57 -14.64 13.29
CA GLU A 78 9.93 -15.99 12.88
C GLU A 78 8.86 -16.67 12.02
N THR A 79 7.58 -16.32 12.22
CA THR A 79 6.46 -17.04 11.64
C THR A 79 5.78 -16.24 10.52
N PRO A 80 5.48 -16.85 9.37
CA PRO A 80 4.72 -16.21 8.30
C PRO A 80 3.22 -16.13 8.65
N ILE A 81 2.54 -15.17 8.06
CA ILE A 81 1.07 -15.10 8.00
C ILE A 81 0.59 -15.36 6.58
N ILE A 82 -0.68 -15.72 6.43
CA ILE A 82 -1.31 -15.97 5.14
C ILE A 82 -2.45 -14.97 4.98
N ILE A 83 -2.34 -14.10 3.98
CA ILE A 83 -3.41 -13.17 3.61
C ILE A 83 -4.36 -13.94 2.70
N THR A 84 -5.60 -14.13 3.16
CA THR A 84 -6.61 -14.92 2.46
C THR A 84 -7.53 -14.07 1.60
N SER A 85 -7.74 -12.80 1.97
CA SER A 85 -8.56 -11.87 1.20
C SER A 85 -8.17 -10.42 1.47
N VAL A 86 -8.21 -9.58 0.43
CA VAL A 86 -8.14 -8.11 0.53
C VAL A 86 -9.18 -7.54 -0.40
N ARG A 87 -10.25 -7.00 0.16
CA ARG A 87 -11.40 -6.45 -0.56
C ARG A 87 -11.55 -4.97 -0.29
N TYR A 88 -11.79 -4.20 -1.33
CA TYR A 88 -12.03 -2.75 -1.29
C TYR A 88 -13.49 -2.46 -1.57
N TYR A 89 -14.12 -1.69 -0.69
CA TYR A 89 -15.54 -1.33 -0.73
C TYR A 89 -15.74 0.17 -0.87
N ASP A 90 -16.83 0.55 -1.53
CA ASP A 90 -17.24 1.95 -1.65
C ASP A 90 -17.95 2.47 -0.38
N THR A 91 -18.32 3.74 -0.42
CA THR A 91 -19.06 4.44 0.66
C THR A 91 -20.40 3.78 0.99
N ASP A 92 -21.04 3.10 0.03
CA ASP A 92 -22.34 2.46 0.19
C ASP A 92 -22.21 0.97 0.57
N GLY A 93 -20.99 0.47 0.72
CA GLY A 93 -20.69 -0.90 1.11
C GLY A 93 -20.69 -1.89 -0.06
N ASN A 94 -20.66 -1.42 -1.30
CA ASN A 94 -20.53 -2.30 -2.45
C ASN A 94 -19.06 -2.68 -2.68
N LEU A 95 -18.83 -3.94 -3.05
CA LEU A 95 -17.49 -4.39 -3.43
C LEU A 95 -17.06 -3.71 -4.73
N VAL A 96 -15.94 -2.99 -4.68
CA VAL A 96 -15.33 -2.31 -5.84
C VAL A 96 -14.26 -3.19 -6.46
N ARG A 97 -13.40 -3.79 -5.62
CA ARG A 97 -12.25 -4.59 -6.09
C ARG A 97 -11.84 -5.63 -5.06
N GLU A 98 -11.44 -6.79 -5.56
CA GLU A 98 -10.69 -7.78 -4.81
C GLU A 98 -9.24 -7.77 -5.28
N PHE A 99 -8.30 -7.61 -4.35
CA PHE A 99 -6.86 -7.53 -4.64
C PHE A 99 -6.17 -8.88 -4.46
N VAL A 100 -6.72 -9.75 -3.62
CA VAL A 100 -6.20 -11.08 -3.33
C VAL A 100 -7.30 -12.10 -3.58
N GLU A 101 -7.18 -12.83 -4.70
CA GLU A 101 -8.15 -13.86 -5.12
C GLU A 101 -7.75 -15.27 -4.63
N GLN A 102 -6.50 -15.46 -4.28
CA GLN A 102 -5.96 -16.71 -3.77
C GLN A 102 -5.07 -16.43 -2.56
N PRO A 103 -5.08 -17.28 -1.52
CA PRO A 103 -4.25 -17.10 -0.34
C PRO A 103 -2.78 -16.89 -0.70
N VAL A 104 -2.14 -15.91 -0.08
CA VAL A 104 -0.75 -15.54 -0.30
C VAL A 104 0.01 -15.45 1.01
N GLU A 105 1.20 -16.02 1.03
CA GLU A 105 2.06 -16.01 2.21
C GLU A 105 2.83 -14.69 2.31
N LEU A 106 2.89 -14.15 3.52
CA LEU A 106 3.70 -13.00 3.89
C LEU A 106 4.67 -13.42 4.99
N GLY A 107 5.95 -13.52 4.63
CA GLY A 107 7.02 -13.99 5.53
C GLY A 107 7.20 -13.11 6.76
N PRO A 108 7.99 -13.57 7.75
CA PRO A 108 8.31 -12.82 8.96
C PRO A 108 8.89 -11.44 8.63
N MET A 109 8.48 -10.41 9.38
CA MET A 109 8.91 -9.02 9.22
C MET A 109 8.71 -8.43 7.82
N ALA A 110 7.99 -9.14 6.94
CA ALA A 110 7.71 -8.67 5.59
C ALA A 110 6.50 -7.73 5.57
N THR A 111 6.47 -6.89 4.55
CA THR A 111 5.36 -5.96 4.30
C THR A 111 4.90 -6.12 2.86
N THR A 112 3.60 -6.10 2.66
CA THR A 112 2.97 -5.98 1.34
C THR A 112 2.04 -4.78 1.30
N GLY A 113 1.71 -4.31 0.09
CA GLY A 113 0.81 -3.16 -0.06
C GLY A 113 0.00 -3.20 -1.34
N PHE A 114 -1.19 -2.57 -1.27
CA PHE A 114 -2.15 -2.48 -2.36
C PHE A 114 -2.49 -1.02 -2.62
N LEU A 115 -2.39 -0.60 -3.87
CA LEU A 115 -2.57 0.80 -4.27
C LEU A 115 -3.95 1.02 -4.91
N VAL A 116 -4.66 2.04 -4.40
CA VAL A 116 -5.75 2.71 -5.12
C VAL A 116 -5.20 4.06 -5.58
N PRO A 117 -5.04 4.27 -6.91
CA PRO A 117 -4.46 5.51 -7.44
C PRO A 117 -5.31 6.74 -7.12
N GLU A 118 -4.69 7.92 -7.03
CA GLU A 118 -5.35 9.22 -6.77
C GLU A 118 -6.52 9.52 -7.73
N GLY A 119 -6.45 9.05 -8.98
CA GLY A 119 -7.52 9.22 -9.97
C GLY A 119 -8.69 8.24 -9.83
N ASP A 120 -8.58 7.23 -8.97
CA ASP A 120 -9.62 6.23 -8.73
C ASP A 120 -10.56 6.69 -7.62
N MET A 121 -11.67 7.29 -8.00
CA MET A 121 -12.68 7.79 -7.06
C MET A 121 -13.80 6.78 -6.77
N SER A 122 -13.69 5.55 -7.24
CA SER A 122 -14.75 4.53 -7.15
C SER A 122 -15.17 4.20 -5.71
N GLY A 123 -14.24 4.32 -4.76
CA GLY A 123 -14.54 4.07 -3.34
C GLY A 123 -15.29 5.21 -2.64
N GLY A 124 -15.15 6.43 -3.11
CA GLY A 124 -15.79 7.59 -2.49
C GLY A 124 -15.10 8.07 -1.20
N TRP A 125 -15.81 8.91 -0.44
CA TRP A 125 -15.28 9.55 0.78
C TRP A 125 -15.36 8.67 2.04
N GLY A 126 -16.02 7.54 1.98
CA GLY A 126 -16.18 6.59 3.09
C GLY A 126 -15.86 5.15 2.69
N SER A 127 -14.92 4.98 1.76
CA SER A 127 -14.44 3.67 1.36
C SER A 127 -13.70 2.95 2.49
N ASN A 128 -13.50 1.66 2.33
CA ASN A 128 -12.80 0.85 3.31
C ASN A 128 -12.20 -0.40 2.69
N PHE A 129 -11.26 -1.00 3.40
CA PHE A 129 -10.79 -2.35 3.10
C PHE A 129 -11.26 -3.33 4.18
N MET A 130 -11.58 -4.55 3.73
CA MET A 130 -11.67 -5.73 4.57
C MET A 130 -10.50 -6.64 4.25
N VAL A 131 -9.66 -6.87 5.25
CA VAL A 131 -8.47 -7.74 5.16
C VAL A 131 -8.71 -8.97 5.99
N GLU A 132 -8.53 -10.14 5.41
CA GLU A 132 -8.59 -11.41 6.11
C GLU A 132 -7.20 -12.05 6.07
N TRP A 133 -6.73 -12.45 7.23
CA TRP A 133 -5.47 -13.17 7.38
C TRP A 133 -5.60 -14.30 8.38
N VAL A 134 -4.78 -15.31 8.22
CA VAL A 134 -4.67 -16.47 9.11
C VAL A 134 -3.21 -16.84 9.32
N ALA A 135 -2.93 -17.64 10.36
CA ALA A 135 -1.66 -18.29 10.58
C ALA A 135 -1.84 -19.73 11.04
N GLN A 136 -0.82 -20.56 10.75
CA GLN A 136 -0.78 -21.99 11.12
C GLN A 136 -0.11 -22.22 12.47
N GLU A 137 0.40 -21.16 13.09
CA GLU A 137 0.98 -21.15 14.42
C GLU A 137 0.53 -19.89 15.16
N ALA A 138 0.79 -19.79 16.45
CA ALA A 138 0.56 -18.59 17.22
C ALA A 138 1.54 -17.49 16.77
N VAL A 139 1.03 -16.32 16.38
CA VAL A 139 1.83 -15.20 15.87
C VAL A 139 1.43 -13.90 16.57
N PHE A 140 2.30 -12.89 16.49
CA PHE A 140 1.91 -11.53 16.80
C PHE A 140 0.97 -11.00 15.71
N GLU A 141 -0.05 -10.23 16.12
CA GLU A 141 -1.01 -9.64 15.19
C GLU A 141 -0.31 -8.71 14.18
N PRO A 142 -0.60 -8.83 12.88
CA PRO A 142 -0.05 -7.91 11.88
C PRO A 142 -0.56 -6.49 12.09
N VAL A 143 0.24 -5.50 11.71
CA VAL A 143 -0.24 -4.12 11.57
C VAL A 143 -0.85 -3.98 10.19
N VAL A 144 -2.11 -3.55 10.15
CA VAL A 144 -2.85 -3.29 8.91
C VAL A 144 -3.33 -1.84 8.93
N GLU A 145 -2.87 -1.06 7.97
CA GLU A 145 -3.17 0.38 7.92
C GLU A 145 -3.30 0.88 6.48
N ALA A 146 -4.05 1.97 6.31
CA ALA A 146 -4.17 2.67 5.05
C ALA A 146 -3.50 4.05 5.16
N VAL A 147 -2.58 4.35 4.26
CA VAL A 147 -1.93 5.65 4.12
C VAL A 147 -2.56 6.38 2.96
N MET A 148 -3.18 7.54 3.23
CA MET A 148 -3.76 8.42 2.22
C MET A 148 -2.83 9.59 1.96
N VAL A 149 -2.55 9.86 0.68
CA VAL A 149 -1.66 10.96 0.27
C VAL A 149 -2.26 11.70 -0.93
N ASN A 150 -2.27 13.03 -0.83
CA ASN A 150 -2.39 13.92 -1.98
C ASN A 150 -1.12 14.75 -2.07
N ALA A 151 -0.42 14.67 -3.19
CA ALA A 151 0.82 15.40 -3.44
C ALA A 151 0.70 16.35 -4.65
N SER A 152 -0.48 16.45 -5.27
CA SER A 152 -0.71 17.27 -6.45
C SER A 152 -1.06 18.71 -6.06
N SER A 153 -0.48 19.70 -6.76
CA SER A 153 -0.90 21.09 -6.76
C SER A 153 -0.58 21.99 -5.56
N GLY A 154 0.61 21.87 -4.95
CA GLY A 154 1.09 22.89 -3.98
C GLY A 154 0.44 22.84 -2.59
N TRP A 155 -0.55 22.01 -2.39
CA TRP A 155 -1.16 21.65 -1.13
C TRP A 155 -1.01 20.14 -0.95
N GLY A 156 -0.24 19.70 0.03
CA GLY A 156 -0.11 18.30 0.37
C GLY A 156 -1.00 17.96 1.57
N ALA A 157 -1.67 16.81 1.51
CA ALA A 157 -2.34 16.22 2.65
C ALA A 157 -1.93 14.75 2.76
N SER A 158 -1.63 14.30 3.97
CA SER A 158 -1.40 12.89 4.25
C SER A 158 -1.89 12.53 5.63
N PHE A 159 -2.46 11.34 5.76
CA PHE A 159 -2.88 10.79 7.04
C PHE A 159 -2.95 9.28 6.96
N VAL A 160 -3.01 8.63 8.12
CA VAL A 160 -3.06 7.18 8.26
C VAL A 160 -4.34 6.79 8.97
N SER A 161 -4.97 5.72 8.49
CA SER A 161 -6.05 5.02 9.18
C SER A 161 -5.56 3.65 9.61
N VAL A 162 -5.60 3.39 10.91
CA VAL A 162 -5.23 2.08 11.45
C VAL A 162 -6.44 1.15 11.41
N GLY A 163 -6.20 -0.09 11.01
CA GLY A 163 -7.21 -1.14 10.96
C GLY A 163 -7.75 -1.49 12.34
N ARG A 164 -9.00 -1.96 12.35
CA ARG A 164 -9.68 -2.47 13.55
C ARG A 164 -10.12 -3.90 13.30
N VAL A 165 -9.78 -4.81 14.21
CA VAL A 165 -10.29 -6.18 14.21
C VAL A 165 -11.81 -6.16 14.41
N VAL A 166 -12.53 -6.84 13.52
CA VAL A 166 -13.99 -6.98 13.55
C VAL A 166 -14.43 -8.43 13.72
N SER A 167 -13.52 -9.39 13.47
CA SER A 167 -13.73 -10.82 13.75
C SER A 167 -12.39 -11.49 14.04
N GLU A 168 -12.40 -12.45 14.94
CA GLU A 168 -11.26 -13.33 15.24
C GLU A 168 -11.60 -14.77 14.84
N HIS A 169 -10.58 -15.49 14.35
CA HIS A 169 -10.64 -16.91 14.04
C HIS A 169 -9.65 -17.66 14.94
N ARG A 170 -10.13 -18.63 15.72
CA ARG A 170 -9.32 -19.49 16.59
C ARG A 170 -9.65 -20.93 16.31
N ALA A 171 -8.65 -21.81 16.45
CA ALA A 171 -8.78 -23.25 16.19
C ALA A 171 -9.82 -23.98 17.07
N ASP A 172 -10.30 -23.37 18.16
CA ASP A 172 -11.18 -23.99 19.16
C ASP A 172 -12.66 -23.54 19.06
N GLU A 173 -13.05 -22.85 17.96
CA GLU A 173 -14.43 -22.42 17.71
C GLU A 173 -15.11 -23.19 16.58
#